data_7f4b05858b2dc944f177235977971a24
#
_entry.id   7f4b05858b2dc944f177235977971a24
#
_cell.length_a   1.000
_cell.length_b   1.000
_cell.length_c   1.000
_cell.angle_alpha   90.00
_cell.angle_beta   90.00
_cell.angle_gamma   90.00
#
_symmetry.space_group_name_H-M   'P 1'
#
loop_
_entity.id
_entity.type
_entity.pdbx_description
1 polymer ?
#
loop_
_entity_poly.entity_id
_entity_poly.type
_entity_poly.pdbx_seq_one_letter_code
_entity_poly.pdbx_strand_id
1 'polypeptide(L)'
;MDERPTLEIIAPTVEEAIANGLEQLGLSADAVSVEVLDAGTKGLFGMGGRQVRVRLTVNGPGGAPAPAPKPASRLDREAAPVSKPAAAADKVHDPALDLTESVISKLLHSMGLEAQVSAHFDESDRPERRSIRVDVRGKDLSSLIGRHSETLNAFQYIASLIVGKESGQFVQLVVDVEGFRARREKQLRQMAQRMADQALKMGRRVSLEPMSASERRIIHVELQGHPSVTTESVGEEPRRKVTIVPKE
;
A
#
# COMPACT_ATOMS: atom_id res chain seq x y z
N MET A 1 39.15 -9.39 -11.07
CA MET A 1 38.15 -9.66 -10.04
C MET A 1 38.53 -8.79 -8.84
N ASP A 2 37.92 -7.59 -8.77
CA ASP A 2 38.14 -6.68 -7.64
C ASP A 2 37.26 -7.11 -6.47
N GLU A 3 37.81 -7.89 -5.56
CA GLU A 3 37.18 -8.17 -4.27
C GLU A 3 37.28 -6.89 -3.42
N ARG A 4 36.20 -6.12 -3.40
CA ARG A 4 36.08 -4.99 -2.49
C ARG A 4 35.94 -5.52 -1.05
N PRO A 5 36.71 -5.03 -0.08
CA PRO A 5 36.57 -5.48 1.28
C PRO A 5 35.16 -5.14 1.81
N THR A 6 34.47 -6.17 2.28
CA THR A 6 33.15 -6.06 2.88
C THR A 6 33.19 -6.51 4.33
N LEU A 7 32.49 -5.78 5.21
CA LEU A 7 32.39 -6.09 6.64
C LEU A 7 30.92 -6.22 7.02
N GLU A 8 30.54 -7.36 7.61
CA GLU A 8 29.16 -7.55 8.12
C GLU A 8 29.17 -7.37 9.65
N ILE A 9 28.20 -6.54 10.13
CA ILE A 9 28.08 -6.21 11.55
C ILE A 9 26.66 -6.46 12.01
N ILE A 10 26.55 -6.96 13.23
CA ILE A 10 25.29 -7.23 13.92
C ILE A 10 25.23 -6.32 15.15
N ALA A 11 24.16 -5.53 15.28
CA ALA A 11 23.94 -4.65 16.41
C ALA A 11 22.45 -4.53 16.76
N PRO A 12 22.09 -3.96 17.91
CA PRO A 12 20.70 -3.73 18.29
C PRO A 12 19.96 -2.73 17.40
N THR A 13 20.70 -1.76 16.82
CA THR A 13 20.17 -0.74 15.91
C THR A 13 21.06 -0.58 14.68
N VAL A 14 20.46 -0.07 13.57
CA VAL A 14 21.19 0.22 12.32
C VAL A 14 22.31 1.25 12.56
N GLU A 15 22.03 2.26 13.39
CA GLU A 15 22.96 3.34 13.70
C GLU A 15 24.20 2.84 14.47
N GLU A 16 23.98 1.94 15.46
CA GLU A 16 25.08 1.28 16.18
C GLU A 16 25.87 0.33 15.30
N ALA A 17 25.21 -0.41 14.39
CA ALA A 17 25.90 -1.28 13.44
C ALA A 17 26.82 -0.47 12.51
N ILE A 18 26.37 0.66 12.02
CA ILE A 18 27.17 1.56 11.18
C ILE A 18 28.33 2.17 11.98
N ALA A 19 28.08 2.69 13.18
CA ALA A 19 29.11 3.30 14.03
C ALA A 19 30.23 2.29 14.35
N ASN A 20 29.89 1.09 14.79
CA ASN A 20 30.84 0.01 15.09
C ASN A 20 31.60 -0.41 13.84
N GLY A 21 31.00 -0.41 12.67
CA GLY A 21 31.65 -0.76 11.42
C GLY A 21 32.63 0.28 10.92
N LEU A 22 32.30 1.54 11.05
CA LEU A 22 33.20 2.63 10.70
C LEU A 22 34.40 2.67 11.63
N GLU A 23 34.23 2.41 12.94
CA GLU A 23 35.31 2.33 13.91
C GLU A 23 36.26 1.16 13.62
N GLN A 24 35.71 -0.04 13.27
CA GLN A 24 36.53 -1.22 12.91
C GLN A 24 37.28 -1.04 11.60
N LEU A 25 36.72 -0.34 10.63
CA LEU A 25 37.35 -0.07 9.34
C LEU A 25 38.30 1.15 9.37
N GLY A 26 38.23 1.99 10.42
CA GLY A 26 38.99 3.22 10.53
C GLY A 26 38.70 4.23 9.43
N LEU A 27 37.48 4.19 8.87
CA LEU A 27 37.03 5.00 7.72
C LEU A 27 35.89 5.91 8.11
N SER A 28 35.76 7.04 7.36
CA SER A 28 34.61 7.92 7.49
C SER A 28 33.39 7.36 6.75
N ALA A 29 32.18 7.79 7.13
CA ALA A 29 30.93 7.35 6.54
C ALA A 29 30.85 7.54 5.02
N ASP A 30 31.56 8.54 4.49
CA ASP A 30 31.60 8.84 3.05
C ASP A 30 32.46 7.86 2.24
N ALA A 31 33.30 7.07 2.91
CA ALA A 31 34.20 6.11 2.28
C ALA A 31 33.62 4.70 2.18
N VAL A 32 32.41 4.46 2.69
CA VAL A 32 31.75 3.15 2.71
C VAL A 32 30.32 3.24 2.18
N SER A 33 29.90 2.20 1.47
CA SER A 33 28.49 1.96 1.12
C SER A 33 27.88 1.04 2.16
N VAL A 34 26.69 1.42 2.68
CA VAL A 34 25.96 0.71 3.73
C VAL A 34 24.79 -0.03 3.12
N GLU A 35 24.74 -1.35 3.31
CA GLU A 35 23.63 -2.20 2.90
C GLU A 35 23.03 -2.89 4.14
N VAL A 36 21.74 -2.67 4.40
CA VAL A 36 21.02 -3.30 5.53
C VAL A 36 20.48 -4.64 5.06
N LEU A 37 21.06 -5.73 5.56
CA LEU A 37 20.66 -7.10 5.20
C LEU A 37 19.46 -7.60 6.02
N ASP A 38 19.34 -7.14 7.28
CA ASP A 38 18.18 -7.43 8.14
C ASP A 38 17.93 -6.22 9.05
N ALA A 39 16.73 -5.64 8.94
CA ALA A 39 16.36 -4.45 9.71
C ALA A 39 15.93 -4.74 11.15
N GLY A 40 15.90 -6.01 11.56
CA GLY A 40 15.43 -6.40 12.88
C GLY A 40 13.97 -5.99 13.17
N THR A 41 13.34 -6.57 14.18
CA THR A 41 12.01 -6.12 14.64
C THR A 41 12.11 -5.56 16.04
N LYS A 42 11.66 -4.32 16.27
CA LYS A 42 11.47 -3.77 17.60
C LYS A 42 10.41 -4.59 18.35
N GLY A 43 10.82 -5.34 19.36
CA GLY A 43 9.89 -5.99 20.29
C GLY A 43 9.10 -4.95 21.07
N LEU A 44 7.79 -5.14 21.18
CA LEU A 44 6.81 -4.18 21.75
C LEU A 44 6.92 -4.02 23.28
N PHE A 45 7.87 -4.60 23.98
CA PHE A 45 8.11 -4.46 25.42
C PHE A 45 9.56 -4.72 25.82
N GLY A 46 10.56 -4.20 25.08
CA GLY A 46 11.92 -4.12 25.62
C GLY A 46 12.65 -5.45 25.92
N MET A 47 12.12 -6.61 25.57
CA MET A 47 12.78 -7.90 25.70
C MET A 47 12.71 -8.69 24.40
N GLY A 48 13.88 -8.95 23.77
CA GLY A 48 14.03 -9.89 22.65
C GLY A 48 13.84 -9.30 21.26
N GLY A 49 14.40 -8.14 20.94
CA GLY A 49 14.47 -7.63 19.56
C GLY A 49 15.45 -8.45 18.72
N ARG A 50 15.08 -8.78 17.48
CA ARG A 50 15.98 -9.37 16.49
C ARG A 50 17.06 -8.35 16.16
N GLN A 51 18.33 -8.75 16.23
CA GLN A 51 19.47 -7.88 15.94
C GLN A 51 19.49 -7.48 14.45
N VAL A 52 19.88 -6.26 14.18
CA VAL A 52 20.07 -5.73 12.83
C VAL A 52 21.38 -6.23 12.25
N ARG A 53 21.38 -6.64 10.98
CA ARG A 53 22.58 -7.01 10.24
C ARG A 53 22.84 -6.03 9.12
N VAL A 54 24.02 -5.40 9.13
CA VAL A 54 24.43 -4.40 8.14
C VAL A 54 25.74 -4.85 7.49
N ARG A 55 25.83 -4.70 6.17
CA ARG A 55 27.04 -4.91 5.38
C ARG A 55 27.63 -3.57 4.98
N LEU A 56 28.88 -3.34 5.28
CA LEU A 56 29.66 -2.19 4.87
C LEU A 56 30.62 -2.57 3.75
N THR A 57 30.59 -1.87 2.63
CA THR A 57 31.50 -2.09 1.49
C THR A 57 32.36 -0.85 1.31
N VAL A 58 33.69 -1.02 1.32
CA VAL A 58 34.63 0.10 1.16
C VAL A 58 34.62 0.59 -0.30
N ASN A 59 34.36 1.88 -0.50
CA ASN A 59 34.47 2.52 -1.79
C ASN A 59 35.93 2.85 -2.09
N GLY A 60 36.44 2.45 -3.26
CA GLY A 60 37.82 2.70 -3.65
C GLY A 60 38.20 4.19 -3.77
N PRO A 61 39.50 4.56 -3.87
CA PRO A 61 40.00 5.91 -3.66
C PRO A 61 39.58 6.89 -4.75
N GLY A 62 38.71 7.84 -4.40
CA GLY A 62 38.33 8.93 -5.32
C GLY A 62 37.23 9.82 -4.76
N GLY A 63 37.49 10.66 -3.79
CA GLY A 63 36.54 11.68 -3.37
C GLY A 63 37.02 12.45 -2.13
N ALA A 64 37.51 13.68 -2.33
CA ALA A 64 37.97 14.58 -1.27
C ALA A 64 36.82 15.10 -0.38
N PRO A 65 37.09 15.48 0.89
CA PRO A 65 36.08 15.82 1.87
C PRO A 65 35.59 17.27 1.76
N ALA A 66 34.31 17.50 1.91
CA ALA A 66 33.72 18.82 2.14
C ALA A 66 33.32 19.00 3.62
N PRO A 67 33.46 20.21 4.20
CA PRO A 67 33.53 20.39 5.65
C PRO A 67 32.16 20.46 6.33
N ALA A 68 32.14 20.06 7.60
CA ALA A 68 31.00 20.07 8.50
C ALA A 68 30.49 21.49 8.81
N PRO A 69 29.17 21.70 8.97
CA PRO A 69 28.63 22.89 9.61
C PRO A 69 28.39 22.69 11.11
N LYS A 70 28.80 23.69 11.88
CA LYS A 70 28.61 23.89 13.32
C LYS A 70 27.14 24.17 13.67
N PRO A 71 26.71 23.96 14.94
CA PRO A 71 25.31 24.13 15.34
C PRO A 71 24.98 25.60 15.67
N ALA A 72 23.81 26.06 15.24
CA ALA A 72 23.19 27.26 15.72
C ALA A 72 21.67 27.10 15.91
N SER A 73 21.30 27.24 17.14
CA SER A 73 20.08 27.69 17.82
C SER A 73 18.79 27.94 17.03
N ARG A 74 17.73 27.45 17.69
CA ARG A 74 16.28 27.71 17.64
C ARG A 74 15.88 29.14 17.22
N LEU A 75 14.82 29.27 16.44
CA LEU A 75 13.54 29.90 16.76
C LEU A 75 12.63 29.98 15.52
N ASP A 76 11.38 29.55 15.75
CA ASP A 76 10.11 29.99 15.20
C ASP A 76 9.72 29.81 13.71
N ARG A 77 8.70 28.98 13.58
CA ARG A 77 7.40 29.20 12.90
C ARG A 77 7.33 29.20 11.37
N GLU A 78 6.58 28.33 10.91
CA GLU A 78 5.35 28.43 10.15
C GLU A 78 5.17 27.26 9.17
N ALA A 79 4.03 26.59 9.31
CA ALA A 79 3.63 25.40 8.59
C ALA A 79 3.32 25.72 7.13
N ALA A 80 3.94 24.97 6.22
CA ALA A 80 3.38 24.68 4.91
C ALA A 80 3.61 23.18 4.61
N PRO A 81 2.66 22.46 4.03
CA PRO A 81 2.80 21.03 3.82
C PRO A 81 3.74 20.78 2.65
N VAL A 82 4.95 20.37 2.96
CA VAL A 82 5.88 19.89 1.93
C VAL A 82 5.46 18.48 1.58
N SER A 83 4.79 18.35 0.46
CA SER A 83 4.64 17.06 -0.22
C SER A 83 6.04 16.52 -0.52
N LYS A 84 6.47 15.51 0.24
CA LYS A 84 7.61 14.69 -0.14
C LYS A 84 7.32 14.08 -1.52
N PRO A 85 8.20 14.23 -2.51
CA PRO A 85 8.15 13.34 -3.66
C PRO A 85 8.42 11.94 -3.13
N ALA A 86 7.49 11.04 -3.36
CA ALA A 86 7.71 9.61 -3.16
C ALA A 86 8.99 9.24 -3.94
N ALA A 87 9.96 8.66 -3.24
CA ALA A 87 11.15 8.11 -3.84
C ALA A 87 10.73 7.24 -5.02
N ALA A 88 11.30 7.51 -6.19
CA ALA A 88 11.25 6.59 -7.31
C ALA A 88 11.93 5.31 -6.85
N ALA A 89 11.14 4.34 -6.40
CA ALA A 89 11.59 2.97 -6.35
C ALA A 89 12.05 2.62 -7.76
N ASP A 90 13.21 2.02 -7.90
CA ASP A 90 13.70 1.48 -9.16
C ASP A 90 12.55 0.66 -9.78
N LYS A 91 11.95 1.21 -10.83
CA LYS A 91 10.88 0.52 -11.55
C LYS A 91 11.53 -0.70 -12.16
N VAL A 92 11.24 -1.86 -11.63
CA VAL A 92 11.52 -3.12 -12.32
C VAL A 92 10.81 -2.99 -13.68
N HIS A 93 11.59 -2.82 -14.72
CA HIS A 93 11.08 -2.65 -16.08
C HIS A 93 10.56 -3.99 -16.58
N ASP A 94 9.28 -4.25 -16.28
CA ASP A 94 8.59 -5.46 -16.72
C ASP A 94 7.59 -5.07 -17.83
N PRO A 95 7.69 -5.69 -19.03
CA PRO A 95 6.81 -5.36 -20.14
C PRO A 95 5.32 -5.42 -19.82
N ALA A 96 4.91 -6.29 -18.90
CA ALA A 96 3.52 -6.40 -18.47
C ALA A 96 3.05 -5.20 -17.65
N LEU A 97 3.93 -4.61 -16.83
CA LEU A 97 3.64 -3.40 -16.07
C LEU A 97 3.54 -2.19 -17.00
N ASP A 98 4.51 -2.02 -17.93
CA ASP A 98 4.51 -0.92 -18.89
C ASP A 98 3.28 -0.96 -19.80
N LEU A 99 2.92 -2.15 -20.29
CA LEU A 99 1.70 -2.35 -21.07
C LEU A 99 0.46 -1.93 -20.26
N THR A 100 0.38 -2.37 -18.99
CA THR A 100 -0.74 -2.06 -18.11
C THR A 100 -0.85 -0.55 -17.86
N GLU A 101 0.25 0.12 -17.53
CA GLU A 101 0.29 1.58 -17.35
C GLU A 101 -0.15 2.32 -18.62
N SER A 102 0.33 1.88 -19.80
CA SER A 102 -0.01 2.47 -21.10
C SER A 102 -1.51 2.33 -21.41
N VAL A 103 -2.07 1.13 -21.24
CA VAL A 103 -3.51 0.85 -21.51
C VAL A 103 -4.38 1.69 -20.60
N ILE A 104 -4.08 1.70 -19.29
CA ILE A 104 -4.88 2.46 -18.32
C ILE A 104 -4.78 3.96 -18.54
N SER A 105 -3.58 4.47 -18.82
CA SER A 105 -3.38 5.89 -19.15
C SER A 105 -4.17 6.31 -20.39
N LYS A 106 -4.18 5.49 -21.44
CA LYS A 106 -4.97 5.74 -22.66
C LYS A 106 -6.48 5.75 -22.37
N LEU A 107 -6.96 4.80 -21.55
CA LEU A 107 -8.38 4.75 -21.17
C LEU A 107 -8.78 5.99 -20.38
N LEU A 108 -7.99 6.39 -19.39
CA LEU A 108 -8.25 7.59 -18.58
C LEU A 108 -8.23 8.85 -19.44
N HIS A 109 -7.24 8.98 -20.33
CA HIS A 109 -7.16 10.10 -21.27
C HIS A 109 -8.40 10.15 -22.19
N SER A 110 -8.85 9.01 -22.71
CA SER A 110 -10.06 8.93 -23.55
C SER A 110 -11.35 9.29 -22.78
N MET A 111 -11.33 9.14 -21.45
CA MET A 111 -12.42 9.59 -20.57
C MET A 111 -12.29 11.06 -20.17
N GLY A 112 -11.26 11.77 -20.61
CA GLY A 112 -10.98 13.16 -20.24
C GLY A 112 -10.45 13.32 -18.81
N LEU A 113 -9.88 12.28 -18.24
CA LEU A 113 -9.31 12.29 -16.88
C LEU A 113 -7.79 12.40 -16.94
N GLU A 114 -7.26 13.43 -16.26
CA GLU A 114 -5.82 13.60 -16.08
C GLU A 114 -5.38 12.93 -14.81
N ALA A 115 -4.62 11.84 -14.95
CA ALA A 115 -4.14 11.05 -13.82
C ALA A 115 -2.75 10.48 -14.07
N GLN A 116 -2.02 10.28 -12.98
CA GLN A 116 -0.79 9.50 -12.95
C GLN A 116 -1.14 8.05 -12.65
N VAL A 117 -0.57 7.15 -13.42
CA VAL A 117 -0.78 5.71 -13.29
C VAL A 117 0.55 5.07 -12.90
N SER A 118 0.53 4.19 -11.92
CA SER A 118 1.67 3.39 -11.51
C SER A 118 1.24 1.96 -11.30
N ALA A 119 1.88 1.02 -12.01
CA ALA A 119 1.62 -0.42 -11.90
C ALA A 119 2.77 -1.12 -11.16
N HIS A 120 2.43 -2.10 -10.34
CA HIS A 120 3.37 -2.96 -9.65
C HIS A 120 2.75 -4.34 -9.40
N PHE A 121 3.58 -5.36 -9.22
CA PHE A 121 3.08 -6.67 -8.82
C PHE A 121 2.68 -6.66 -7.33
N ASP A 122 1.60 -7.37 -7.01
CA ASP A 122 1.21 -7.54 -5.60
C ASP A 122 2.19 -8.50 -4.91
N GLU A 123 2.93 -7.98 -3.93
CA GLU A 123 3.93 -8.74 -3.16
C GLU A 123 3.31 -9.84 -2.28
N SER A 124 2.01 -9.77 -2.01
CA SER A 124 1.28 -10.75 -1.21
C SER A 124 0.89 -12.00 -2.00
N ASP A 125 0.99 -11.97 -3.32
CA ASP A 125 0.62 -13.08 -4.19
C ASP A 125 1.70 -14.16 -4.29
N ARG A 126 1.25 -15.39 -4.51
CA ARG A 126 2.16 -16.50 -4.79
C ARG A 126 2.79 -16.31 -6.18
N PRO A 127 4.04 -16.79 -6.40
CA PRO A 127 4.76 -16.64 -7.67
C PRO A 127 3.99 -17.12 -8.90
N GLU A 128 3.07 -18.07 -8.69
CA GLU A 128 2.25 -18.68 -9.75
C GLU A 128 0.99 -17.87 -10.11
N ARG A 129 0.64 -16.86 -9.32
CA ARG A 129 -0.56 -16.04 -9.47
C ARG A 129 -0.22 -14.57 -9.21
N ARG A 130 0.55 -13.98 -10.10
CA ARG A 130 0.89 -12.55 -9.96
C ARG A 130 -0.28 -11.69 -10.41
N SER A 131 -0.86 -10.94 -9.48
CA SER A 131 -1.78 -9.85 -9.81
C SER A 131 -1.00 -8.54 -9.99
N ILE A 132 -1.46 -7.74 -10.94
CA ILE A 132 -0.94 -6.39 -11.14
C ILE A 132 -1.85 -5.43 -10.39
N ARG A 133 -1.27 -4.69 -9.45
CA ARG A 133 -1.93 -3.60 -8.75
C ARG A 133 -1.59 -2.30 -9.44
N VAL A 134 -2.61 -1.48 -9.71
CA VAL A 134 -2.47 -0.18 -10.35
C VAL A 134 -3.00 0.91 -9.44
N ASP A 135 -2.13 1.84 -9.09
CA ASP A 135 -2.48 3.05 -8.37
C ASP A 135 -2.71 4.20 -9.35
N VAL A 136 -3.90 4.78 -9.28
CA VAL A 136 -4.30 5.94 -10.08
C VAL A 136 -4.39 7.16 -9.16
N ARG A 137 -3.63 8.20 -9.46
CA ARG A 137 -3.60 9.46 -8.71
C ARG A 137 -3.85 10.65 -9.61
N GLY A 138 -4.67 11.58 -9.17
CA GLY A 138 -4.99 12.77 -9.97
C GLY A 138 -6.07 13.63 -9.35
N LYS A 139 -6.47 14.68 -10.07
CA LYS A 139 -7.54 15.57 -9.64
C LYS A 139 -8.89 15.05 -10.18
N ASP A 140 -9.95 15.25 -9.40
CA ASP A 140 -11.34 14.99 -9.80
C ASP A 140 -11.64 13.56 -10.29
N LEU A 141 -10.99 12.56 -9.68
CA LEU A 141 -11.18 11.15 -10.01
C LEU A 141 -12.46 10.52 -9.40
N SER A 142 -13.31 11.32 -8.76
CA SER A 142 -14.58 10.85 -8.17
C SER A 142 -15.52 10.21 -9.18
N SER A 143 -15.51 10.69 -10.43
CA SER A 143 -16.28 10.13 -11.54
C SER A 143 -15.82 8.72 -11.91
N LEU A 144 -14.51 8.43 -11.82
CA LEU A 144 -13.93 7.11 -12.04
C LEU A 144 -14.32 6.12 -10.94
N ILE A 145 -14.45 6.57 -9.70
CA ILE A 145 -14.92 5.73 -8.60
C ILE A 145 -16.40 5.37 -8.82
N GLY A 146 -17.20 6.38 -9.15
CA GLY A 146 -18.62 6.24 -9.36
C GLY A 146 -19.41 5.94 -8.08
N ARG A 147 -20.71 5.66 -8.25
CA ARG A 147 -21.58 5.31 -7.13
C ARG A 147 -21.28 3.88 -6.67
N HIS A 148 -21.06 3.69 -5.38
CA HIS A 148 -20.76 2.36 -4.78
C HIS A 148 -19.63 1.59 -5.48
N SER A 149 -18.62 2.30 -6.01
CA SER A 149 -17.50 1.71 -6.77
C SER A 149 -17.89 1.00 -8.08
N GLU A 150 -19.09 1.22 -8.60
CA GLU A 150 -19.58 0.54 -9.81
C GLU A 150 -18.73 0.91 -11.03
N THR A 151 -18.45 2.21 -11.23
CA THR A 151 -17.61 2.67 -12.35
C THR A 151 -16.19 2.13 -12.25
N LEU A 152 -15.60 2.17 -11.05
CA LEU A 152 -14.25 1.63 -10.82
C LEU A 152 -14.16 0.14 -11.10
N ASN A 153 -15.17 -0.64 -10.70
CA ASN A 153 -15.20 -2.08 -10.95
C ASN A 153 -15.39 -2.37 -12.45
N ALA A 154 -16.26 -1.63 -13.14
CA ALA A 154 -16.45 -1.74 -14.59
C ALA A 154 -15.18 -1.35 -15.35
N PHE A 155 -14.54 -0.26 -14.96
CA PHE A 155 -13.26 0.19 -15.52
C PHE A 155 -12.17 -0.87 -15.35
N GLN A 156 -12.00 -1.40 -14.14
CA GLN A 156 -11.05 -2.48 -13.87
C GLN A 156 -11.32 -3.70 -14.75
N TYR A 157 -12.58 -4.10 -14.89
CA TYR A 157 -12.94 -5.25 -15.72
C TYR A 157 -12.56 -5.04 -17.19
N ILE A 158 -12.90 -3.88 -17.77
CA ILE A 158 -12.56 -3.54 -19.15
C ILE A 158 -11.04 -3.47 -19.32
N ALA A 159 -10.33 -2.80 -18.41
CA ALA A 159 -8.88 -2.71 -18.42
C ALA A 159 -8.22 -4.10 -18.39
N SER A 160 -8.71 -5.02 -17.53
CA SER A 160 -8.18 -6.38 -17.44
C SER A 160 -8.36 -7.18 -18.74
N LEU A 161 -9.48 -6.99 -19.44
CA LEU A 161 -9.73 -7.63 -20.74
C LEU A 161 -8.78 -7.10 -21.82
N ILE A 162 -8.54 -5.79 -21.86
CA ILE A 162 -7.65 -5.17 -22.85
C ILE A 162 -6.21 -5.59 -22.59
N VAL A 163 -5.73 -5.49 -21.35
CA VAL A 163 -4.37 -5.91 -20.97
C VAL A 163 -4.19 -7.39 -21.25
N GLY A 164 -5.14 -8.26 -20.89
CA GLY A 164 -5.10 -9.68 -21.16
C GLY A 164 -5.04 -10.01 -22.67
N LYS A 165 -5.79 -9.26 -23.49
CA LYS A 165 -5.76 -9.41 -24.96
C LYS A 165 -4.42 -8.97 -25.54
N GLU A 166 -3.87 -7.84 -25.11
CA GLU A 166 -2.61 -7.30 -25.64
C GLU A 166 -1.39 -8.09 -25.16
N SER A 167 -1.42 -8.61 -23.91
CA SER A 167 -0.34 -9.47 -23.37
C SER A 167 -0.40 -10.92 -23.84
N GLY A 168 -1.53 -11.34 -24.43
CA GLY A 168 -1.75 -12.72 -24.87
C GLY A 168 -1.95 -13.73 -23.73
N GLN A 169 -2.12 -13.27 -22.49
CA GLN A 169 -2.30 -14.11 -21.30
C GLN A 169 -3.29 -13.49 -20.32
N PHE A 170 -3.86 -14.34 -19.43
CA PHE A 170 -4.75 -13.85 -18.39
C PHE A 170 -3.96 -13.05 -17.36
N VAL A 171 -4.36 -11.79 -17.14
CA VAL A 171 -3.78 -10.91 -16.14
C VAL A 171 -4.85 -10.55 -15.11
N GLN A 172 -4.57 -10.86 -13.84
CA GLN A 172 -5.40 -10.39 -12.75
C GLN A 172 -5.01 -8.95 -12.41
N LEU A 173 -5.92 -8.01 -12.66
CA LEU A 173 -5.70 -6.59 -12.47
C LEU A 173 -6.53 -6.07 -11.29
N VAL A 174 -5.92 -5.28 -10.43
CA VAL A 174 -6.58 -4.55 -9.33
C VAL A 174 -6.28 -3.08 -9.47
N VAL A 175 -7.29 -2.28 -9.75
CA VAL A 175 -7.15 -0.81 -9.85
C VAL A 175 -7.61 -0.15 -8.57
N ASP A 176 -6.80 0.73 -8.00
CA ASP A 176 -7.15 1.59 -6.88
C ASP A 176 -6.97 3.07 -7.23
N VAL A 177 -7.89 3.90 -6.79
CA VAL A 177 -7.92 5.33 -7.03
C VAL A 177 -7.69 6.04 -5.69
N GLU A 178 -6.54 6.71 -5.55
CA GLU A 178 -6.22 7.50 -4.35
C GLU A 178 -6.33 6.71 -3.02
N GLY A 179 -6.13 5.39 -2.99
CA GLY A 179 -6.34 4.56 -1.80
C GLY A 179 -7.82 4.44 -1.40
N PHE A 180 -8.74 4.59 -2.36
CA PHE A 180 -10.18 4.56 -2.11
C PHE A 180 -10.63 3.24 -1.50
N ARG A 181 -10.12 2.09 -2.00
CA ARG A 181 -10.57 0.76 -1.53
C ARG A 181 -10.34 0.58 -0.04
N ALA A 182 -9.17 0.91 0.46
CA ALA A 182 -8.85 0.81 1.89
C ALA A 182 -9.70 1.76 2.76
N ARG A 183 -9.89 3.02 2.30
CA ARG A 183 -10.75 3.97 3.00
C ARG A 183 -12.20 3.51 3.03
N ARG A 184 -12.70 3.00 1.91
CA ARG A 184 -14.08 2.50 1.80
C ARG A 184 -14.32 1.27 2.67
N GLU A 185 -13.40 0.33 2.68
CA GLU A 185 -13.45 -0.84 3.55
C GLU A 185 -13.56 -0.43 5.03
N LYS A 186 -12.70 0.49 5.48
CA LYS A 186 -12.74 1.02 6.85
C LYS A 186 -14.10 1.67 7.17
N GLN A 187 -14.66 2.44 6.25
CA GLN A 187 -15.99 3.05 6.40
C GLN A 187 -17.10 2.01 6.52
N LEU A 188 -17.05 0.95 5.70
CA LEU A 188 -18.04 -0.13 5.74
C LEU A 188 -17.97 -0.92 7.04
N ARG A 189 -16.78 -1.23 7.55
CA ARG A 189 -16.59 -1.88 8.85
C ARG A 189 -17.18 -1.03 9.98
N GLN A 190 -16.87 0.26 10.00
CA GLN A 190 -17.43 1.18 11.01
C GLN A 190 -18.95 1.34 10.89
N MET A 191 -19.48 1.33 9.66
CA MET A 191 -20.92 1.36 9.41
C MET A 191 -21.59 0.08 9.95
N ALA A 192 -20.99 -1.10 9.67
CA ALA A 192 -21.50 -2.37 10.14
C ALA A 192 -21.66 -2.40 11.66
N GLN A 193 -20.64 -1.98 12.40
CA GLN A 193 -20.65 -1.89 13.86
C GLN A 193 -21.78 -0.96 14.36
N ARG A 194 -21.83 0.28 13.85
CA ARG A 194 -22.86 1.24 14.24
C ARG A 194 -24.28 0.74 13.96
N MET A 195 -24.49 0.08 12.83
CA MET A 195 -25.80 -0.45 12.46
C MET A 195 -26.19 -1.70 13.28
N ALA A 196 -25.19 -2.50 13.69
CA ALA A 196 -25.41 -3.59 14.64
C ALA A 196 -25.88 -3.05 16.00
N ASP A 197 -25.21 -2.05 16.55
CA ASP A 197 -25.62 -1.38 17.79
C ASP A 197 -27.03 -0.78 17.68
N GLN A 198 -27.35 -0.19 16.54
CA GLN A 198 -28.67 0.37 16.27
C GLN A 198 -29.75 -0.72 16.23
N ALA A 199 -29.48 -1.84 15.57
CA ALA A 199 -30.40 -2.97 15.49
C ALA A 199 -30.72 -3.53 16.89
N LEU A 200 -29.70 -3.65 17.75
CA LEU A 200 -29.85 -4.09 19.13
C LEU A 200 -30.67 -3.11 19.97
N LYS A 201 -30.34 -1.81 19.88
CA LYS A 201 -31.09 -0.78 20.61
C LYS A 201 -32.55 -0.69 20.23
N MET A 202 -32.88 -0.93 18.96
CA MET A 202 -34.24 -0.87 18.44
C MET A 202 -34.99 -2.20 18.58
N GLY A 203 -34.31 -3.30 18.86
CA GLY A 203 -34.89 -4.65 18.90
C GLY A 203 -35.47 -5.11 17.56
N ARG A 204 -35.01 -4.52 16.44
CA ARG A 204 -35.54 -4.81 15.09
C ARG A 204 -34.46 -4.84 14.04
N ARG A 205 -34.78 -5.51 12.92
CA ARG A 205 -33.89 -5.58 11.77
C ARG A 205 -33.60 -4.18 11.18
N VAL A 206 -32.33 -3.95 10.79
CA VAL A 206 -31.88 -2.74 10.14
C VAL A 206 -31.35 -3.11 8.77
N SER A 207 -31.88 -2.50 7.69
CA SER A 207 -31.40 -2.70 6.32
C SER A 207 -30.46 -1.56 5.95
N LEU A 208 -29.34 -1.92 5.33
CA LEU A 208 -28.38 -0.98 4.76
C LEU A 208 -28.76 -0.56 3.35
N GLU A 209 -28.05 0.39 2.78
CA GLU A 209 -28.20 0.76 1.37
C GLU A 209 -27.74 -0.39 0.46
N PRO A 210 -28.28 -0.46 -0.78
CA PRO A 210 -27.76 -1.38 -1.79
C PRO A 210 -26.28 -1.15 -2.04
N MET A 211 -25.51 -2.24 -2.18
CA MET A 211 -24.08 -2.17 -2.40
C MET A 211 -23.59 -3.40 -3.16
N SER A 212 -22.38 -3.32 -3.73
CA SER A 212 -21.77 -4.40 -4.50
C SER A 212 -21.55 -5.67 -3.66
N ALA A 213 -21.40 -6.82 -4.32
CA ALA A 213 -21.17 -8.09 -3.64
C ALA A 213 -19.91 -8.08 -2.77
N SER A 214 -18.84 -7.41 -3.22
CA SER A 214 -17.61 -7.25 -2.45
C SER A 214 -17.83 -6.41 -1.17
N GLU A 215 -18.58 -5.31 -1.26
CA GLU A 215 -18.90 -4.48 -0.09
C GLU A 215 -19.80 -5.22 0.91
N ARG A 216 -20.81 -5.96 0.41
CA ARG A 216 -21.66 -6.79 1.28
C ARG A 216 -20.86 -7.84 2.04
N ARG A 217 -19.86 -8.45 1.37
CA ARG A 217 -18.94 -9.41 2.00
C ARG A 217 -18.16 -8.79 3.16
N ILE A 218 -17.67 -7.55 3.02
CA ILE A 218 -16.96 -6.84 4.10
C ILE A 218 -17.82 -6.74 5.34
N ILE A 219 -19.11 -6.37 5.18
CA ILE A 219 -20.04 -6.25 6.31
C ILE A 219 -20.33 -7.61 6.94
N HIS A 220 -20.54 -8.64 6.12
CA HIS A 220 -20.76 -10.00 6.62
C HIS A 220 -19.55 -10.51 7.43
N VAL A 221 -18.33 -10.29 6.93
CA VAL A 221 -17.10 -10.71 7.61
C VAL A 221 -16.89 -9.92 8.91
N GLU A 222 -17.15 -8.61 8.91
CA GLU A 222 -17.01 -7.76 10.10
C GLU A 222 -17.94 -8.19 11.22
N LEU A 223 -19.16 -8.60 10.90
CA LEU A 223 -20.18 -9.05 11.88
C LEU A 223 -20.23 -10.57 12.03
N GLN A 224 -19.33 -11.30 11.36
CA GLN A 224 -19.22 -12.75 11.51
C GLN A 224 -18.82 -13.09 12.96
N GLY A 225 -19.60 -13.94 13.61
CA GLY A 225 -19.36 -14.31 15.01
C GLY A 225 -19.81 -13.27 16.04
N HIS A 226 -20.47 -12.20 15.62
CA HIS A 226 -21.06 -11.25 16.58
C HIS A 226 -22.08 -11.97 17.48
N PRO A 227 -22.00 -11.77 18.83
CA PRO A 227 -22.83 -12.55 19.77
C PRO A 227 -24.32 -12.31 19.59
N SER A 228 -24.74 -11.10 19.28
CA SER A 228 -26.13 -10.63 19.39
C SER A 228 -26.77 -10.25 18.06
N VAL A 229 -26.06 -10.28 16.93
CA VAL A 229 -26.65 -10.00 15.61
C VAL A 229 -26.22 -11.05 14.57
N THR A 230 -27.05 -11.21 13.55
CA THR A 230 -26.73 -11.93 12.31
C THR A 230 -26.94 -11.02 11.11
N THR A 231 -26.40 -11.40 9.96
CA THR A 231 -26.48 -10.61 8.73
C THR A 231 -27.00 -11.43 7.56
N GLU A 232 -27.90 -10.86 6.78
CA GLU A 232 -28.50 -11.47 5.61
C GLU A 232 -28.38 -10.55 4.41
N SER A 233 -28.10 -11.08 3.22
CA SER A 233 -28.18 -10.35 1.96
C SER A 233 -29.52 -10.55 1.29
N VAL A 234 -30.31 -9.47 1.17
CA VAL A 234 -31.70 -9.48 0.70
C VAL A 234 -31.85 -8.67 -0.57
N GLY A 235 -32.70 -9.12 -1.50
CA GLY A 235 -32.99 -8.46 -2.77
C GLY A 235 -32.15 -9.01 -3.93
N GLU A 236 -32.36 -8.43 -5.13
CA GLU A 236 -31.68 -8.79 -6.36
C GLU A 236 -30.78 -7.64 -6.83
N GLU A 237 -29.69 -7.98 -7.56
CA GLU A 237 -28.83 -6.97 -8.16
C GLU A 237 -29.63 -6.09 -9.15
N PRO A 238 -29.37 -4.77 -9.21
CA PRO A 238 -28.37 -3.99 -8.47
C PRO A 238 -28.83 -3.47 -7.10
N ARG A 239 -30.04 -3.82 -6.65
CA ARG A 239 -30.64 -3.31 -5.40
C ARG A 239 -30.40 -4.22 -4.18
N ARG A 240 -29.56 -5.20 -4.31
CA ARG A 240 -29.27 -6.15 -3.22
C ARG A 240 -28.52 -5.46 -2.09
N LYS A 241 -28.97 -5.68 -0.84
CA LYS A 241 -28.49 -4.99 0.36
C LYS A 241 -28.26 -5.98 1.52
N VAL A 242 -27.49 -5.55 2.50
CA VAL A 242 -27.33 -6.29 3.75
C VAL A 242 -28.39 -5.83 4.75
N THR A 243 -28.99 -6.80 5.41
CA THR A 243 -29.90 -6.57 6.56
C THR A 243 -29.25 -7.19 7.80
N ILE A 244 -29.15 -6.42 8.87
CA ILE A 244 -28.65 -6.84 10.16
C ILE A 244 -29.85 -7.16 11.04
N VAL A 245 -29.87 -8.38 11.61
CA VAL A 245 -30.98 -8.92 12.37
C VAL A 245 -30.49 -9.24 13.79
N PRO A 246 -31.12 -8.70 14.86
CA PRO A 246 -30.83 -9.12 16.22
C PRO A 246 -31.11 -10.62 16.39
N LYS A 247 -30.24 -11.31 17.13
CA LYS A 247 -30.50 -12.70 17.56
C LYS A 247 -31.43 -12.65 18.76
N GLU A 248 -32.39 -13.54 18.79
CA GLU A 248 -33.27 -13.76 19.95
C GLU A 248 -32.53 -14.38 21.12
#